data_014e4446c1897ef907636c06d569c445
#
_entry.id   014e4446c1897ef907636c06d569c445
#
_cell.length_a   1.000
_cell.length_b   1.000
_cell.length_c   1.000
_cell.angle_alpha   90.00
_cell.angle_beta   90.00
_cell.angle_gamma   90.00
#
_symmetry.space_group_name_H-M   'P 1'
#
loop_
_entity.id
_entity.type
_entity.pdbx_description
1 polymer ?
#
loop_
_entity_poly.entity_id
_entity_poly.type
_entity_poly.pdbx_seq_one_letter_code
_entity_poly.pdbx_strand_id
1 'polypeptide(L)'
;IGARPVDQHLKGMAALGAKIELQAGYVEARVTRLRGARVVFDLPTVNGTQNVLMAAVLAEGTTEIENAASEPEVAELITVLRAMGAQIEQASAEHLVVHGVTSLSGLRHFVAGDRIEAGTLLAAAAMLPGGDVKVTGIAPESLGVVLDKFRETGLEVEVGPDWARVRRSAGFRGLRVKTAPFPGFPTDMQAQIMAMLTQADGVSAISENIFENRFMHVPELVRLGADVEIDGKTA
;
A
#
# COMPACT_ATOMS: atom_id res chain seq x y z
N ILE A 1 6.73 -7.07 -15.90
CA ILE A 1 6.20 -7.31 -14.56
C ILE A 1 6.95 -8.53 -14.03
N GLY A 2 7.77 -8.38 -12.99
CA GLY A 2 8.53 -9.48 -12.39
C GLY A 2 7.64 -10.53 -11.69
N ALA A 3 8.27 -11.59 -11.16
CA ALA A 3 7.58 -12.57 -10.33
C ALA A 3 6.91 -11.89 -9.13
N ARG A 4 5.66 -12.22 -8.86
CA ARG A 4 4.91 -11.73 -7.71
C ARG A 4 4.65 -12.88 -6.74
N PRO A 5 4.98 -12.76 -5.46
CA PRO A 5 4.66 -13.78 -4.47
C PRO A 5 3.14 -13.87 -4.32
N VAL A 6 2.59 -15.07 -4.47
CA VAL A 6 1.16 -15.36 -4.31
C VAL A 6 0.89 -16.36 -3.18
N ASP A 7 1.94 -16.74 -2.47
CA ASP A 7 1.93 -17.76 -1.41
C ASP A 7 0.90 -17.46 -0.31
N GLN A 8 0.80 -16.21 0.14
CA GLN A 8 -0.16 -15.81 1.17
C GLN A 8 -1.61 -15.86 0.67
N HIS A 9 -1.85 -15.55 -0.62
CA HIS A 9 -3.16 -15.73 -1.25
C HIS A 9 -3.55 -17.21 -1.28
N LEU A 10 -2.63 -18.07 -1.72
CA LEU A 10 -2.87 -19.51 -1.81
C LEU A 10 -3.08 -20.13 -0.44
N LYS A 11 -2.29 -19.72 0.56
CA LYS A 11 -2.44 -20.12 1.97
C LYS A 11 -3.85 -19.80 2.48
N GLY A 12 -4.32 -18.57 2.27
CA GLY A 12 -5.64 -18.15 2.70
C GLY A 12 -6.76 -18.91 2.00
N MET A 13 -6.69 -19.08 0.68
CA MET A 13 -7.69 -19.84 -0.07
C MET A 13 -7.71 -21.33 0.30
N ALA A 14 -6.54 -21.93 0.54
CA ALA A 14 -6.45 -23.33 1.00
C ALA A 14 -7.04 -23.49 2.42
N ALA A 15 -6.81 -22.54 3.33
CA ALA A 15 -7.42 -22.56 4.65
C ALA A 15 -8.96 -22.52 4.58
N LEU A 16 -9.52 -21.75 3.64
CA LEU A 16 -10.96 -21.71 3.36
C LEU A 16 -11.49 -22.97 2.62
N GLY A 17 -10.63 -23.98 2.38
CA GLY A 17 -11.00 -25.27 1.83
C GLY A 17 -10.83 -25.42 0.32
N ALA A 18 -10.21 -24.47 -0.38
CA ALA A 18 -9.90 -24.63 -1.79
C ALA A 18 -8.76 -25.64 -1.98
N LYS A 19 -8.92 -26.54 -2.94
CA LYS A 19 -7.82 -27.38 -3.44
C LYS A 19 -7.06 -26.59 -4.49
N ILE A 20 -5.75 -26.47 -4.27
CA ILE A 20 -4.87 -25.67 -5.12
C ILE A 20 -3.87 -26.59 -5.81
N GLU A 21 -3.78 -26.46 -7.12
CA GLU A 21 -2.83 -27.18 -7.97
C GLU A 21 -2.04 -26.18 -8.81
N LEU A 22 -0.74 -26.43 -8.95
CA LEU A 22 0.14 -25.65 -9.83
C LEU A 22 0.39 -26.50 -11.07
N GLN A 23 -0.17 -26.10 -12.21
CA GLN A 23 -0.04 -26.81 -13.45
C GLN A 23 0.34 -25.89 -14.60
N ALA A 24 1.43 -26.21 -15.29
CA ALA A 24 1.90 -25.49 -16.49
C ALA A 24 2.01 -23.97 -16.31
N GLY A 25 2.44 -23.51 -15.12
CA GLY A 25 2.58 -22.09 -14.80
C GLY A 25 1.28 -21.39 -14.37
N TYR A 26 0.18 -22.12 -14.26
CA TYR A 26 -1.10 -21.64 -13.76
C TYR A 26 -1.36 -22.10 -12.33
N VAL A 27 -2.10 -21.29 -11.59
CA VAL A 27 -2.70 -21.67 -10.31
C VAL A 27 -4.14 -22.06 -10.56
N GLU A 28 -4.47 -23.33 -10.33
CA GLU A 28 -5.86 -23.79 -10.35
C GLU A 28 -6.36 -23.94 -8.92
N ALA A 29 -7.44 -23.23 -8.58
CA ALA A 29 -8.11 -23.35 -7.30
C ALA A 29 -9.53 -23.86 -7.49
N ARG A 30 -9.89 -24.94 -6.81
CA ARG A 30 -11.22 -25.58 -6.95
C ARG A 30 -11.82 -25.83 -5.58
N VAL A 31 -13.09 -25.46 -5.43
CA VAL A 31 -13.88 -25.73 -4.23
C VAL A 31 -15.36 -25.72 -4.60
N THR A 32 -16.13 -26.60 -3.97
CA THR A 32 -17.60 -26.56 -4.13
C THR A 32 -18.19 -25.40 -3.32
N ARG A 33 -17.68 -25.18 -2.10
CA ARG A 33 -18.08 -24.10 -1.21
C ARG A 33 -16.96 -23.81 -0.23
N LEU A 34 -16.63 -22.53 -0.09
CA LEU A 34 -15.67 -22.07 0.90
C LEU A 34 -16.25 -22.18 2.31
N ARG A 35 -15.42 -22.48 3.28
CA ARG A 35 -15.79 -22.59 4.70
C ARG A 35 -14.91 -21.66 5.53
N GLY A 36 -15.53 -21.04 6.51
CA GLY A 36 -14.84 -20.19 7.48
C GLY A 36 -13.70 -20.95 8.17
N ALA A 37 -12.60 -20.27 8.36
CA ALA A 37 -11.37 -20.81 8.93
C ALA A 37 -10.55 -19.71 9.62
N ARG A 38 -9.56 -20.12 10.39
CA ARG A 38 -8.53 -19.21 10.87
C ARG A 38 -7.42 -19.10 9.82
N VAL A 39 -7.20 -17.87 9.34
CA VAL A 39 -6.15 -17.52 8.37
C VAL A 39 -5.15 -16.60 9.07
N VAL A 40 -3.90 -17.05 9.18
CA VAL A 40 -2.82 -16.25 9.77
C VAL A 40 -1.80 -15.96 8.66
N PHE A 41 -1.64 -14.70 8.31
CA PHE A 41 -0.61 -14.31 7.34
C PHE A 41 0.77 -14.30 7.98
N ASP A 42 1.78 -14.78 7.27
CA ASP A 42 3.17 -14.76 7.73
C ASP A 42 3.74 -13.33 7.69
N LEU A 43 3.24 -12.54 6.74
CA LEU A 43 3.54 -11.12 6.53
C LEU A 43 2.24 -10.38 6.23
N PRO A 44 2.06 -9.13 6.70
CA PRO A 44 0.96 -8.30 6.25
C PRO A 44 0.99 -8.16 4.73
N THR A 45 -0.12 -8.44 4.08
CA THR A 45 -0.24 -8.37 2.63
C THR A 45 -1.56 -7.72 2.24
N VAL A 46 -1.51 -6.58 1.57
CA VAL A 46 -2.70 -5.82 1.17
C VAL A 46 -3.61 -6.67 0.29
N ASN A 47 -3.10 -7.11 -0.87
CA ASN A 47 -3.88 -7.88 -1.82
C ASN A 47 -4.26 -9.27 -1.28
N GLY A 48 -3.41 -9.90 -0.45
CA GLY A 48 -3.73 -11.15 0.22
C GLY A 48 -4.90 -11.00 1.18
N THR A 49 -4.87 -9.94 2.02
CA THR A 49 -5.97 -9.61 2.93
C THR A 49 -7.26 -9.34 2.16
N GLN A 50 -7.21 -8.53 1.11
CA GLN A 50 -8.38 -8.23 0.29
C GLN A 50 -8.98 -9.47 -0.37
N ASN A 51 -8.14 -10.35 -0.94
CA ASN A 51 -8.61 -11.59 -1.55
C ASN A 51 -9.29 -12.52 -0.56
N VAL A 52 -8.65 -12.75 0.59
CA VAL A 52 -9.21 -13.63 1.63
C VAL A 52 -10.49 -13.02 2.22
N LEU A 53 -10.51 -11.70 2.43
CA LEU A 53 -11.69 -10.99 2.91
C LEU A 53 -12.88 -11.15 1.95
N MET A 54 -12.68 -10.91 0.66
CA MET A 54 -13.72 -11.09 -0.37
C MET A 54 -14.22 -12.54 -0.45
N ALA A 55 -13.35 -13.51 -0.26
CA ALA A 55 -13.74 -14.92 -0.21
C ALA A 55 -14.51 -15.28 1.07
N ALA A 56 -14.07 -14.76 2.21
CA ALA A 56 -14.62 -15.04 3.52
C ALA A 56 -16.06 -14.52 3.71
N VAL A 57 -16.40 -13.38 3.10
CA VAL A 57 -17.76 -12.79 3.25
C VAL A 57 -18.87 -13.68 2.71
N LEU A 58 -18.58 -14.61 1.82
CA LEU A 58 -19.53 -15.59 1.26
C LEU A 58 -19.21 -17.04 1.68
N ALA A 59 -18.22 -17.27 2.53
CA ALA A 59 -17.90 -18.59 3.06
C ALA A 59 -18.92 -19.06 4.10
N GLU A 60 -19.11 -20.37 4.27
CA GLU A 60 -19.94 -20.90 5.36
C GLU A 60 -19.25 -20.78 6.71
N GLY A 61 -19.89 -20.14 7.68
CA GLY A 61 -19.37 -20.00 9.05
C GLY A 61 -18.54 -18.75 9.26
N THR A 62 -17.59 -18.80 10.17
CA THR A 62 -16.79 -17.64 10.58
C THR A 62 -15.35 -17.81 10.14
N THR A 63 -14.78 -16.75 9.58
CA THR A 63 -13.36 -16.65 9.24
C THR A 63 -12.68 -15.63 10.14
N GLU A 64 -11.57 -16.01 10.75
CA GLU A 64 -10.67 -15.11 11.47
C GLU A 64 -9.44 -14.85 10.62
N ILE A 65 -9.13 -13.59 10.35
CA ILE A 65 -7.93 -13.19 9.59
C ILE A 65 -7.01 -12.44 10.54
N GLU A 66 -5.86 -13.03 10.82
CA GLU A 66 -4.83 -12.47 11.69
C GLU A 66 -3.62 -12.00 10.87
N ASN A 67 -2.93 -10.99 11.39
CA ASN A 67 -1.86 -10.28 10.70
C ASN A 67 -2.31 -9.72 9.35
N ALA A 68 -3.56 -9.24 9.31
CA ALA A 68 -4.15 -8.58 8.15
C ALA A 68 -3.44 -7.24 7.89
N ALA A 69 -3.37 -6.84 6.64
CA ALA A 69 -2.91 -5.51 6.27
C ALA A 69 -3.91 -4.44 6.74
N SER A 70 -3.40 -3.29 7.17
CA SER A 70 -4.18 -2.19 7.73
C SER A 70 -4.19 -0.93 6.85
N GLU A 71 -3.73 -1.06 5.62
CA GLU A 71 -3.70 0.02 4.64
C GLU A 71 -5.11 0.61 4.36
N PRO A 72 -5.20 1.90 4.04
CA PRO A 72 -6.47 2.58 3.76
C PRO A 72 -7.33 1.86 2.73
N GLU A 73 -6.72 1.22 1.74
CA GLU A 73 -7.38 0.46 0.68
C GLU A 73 -8.09 -0.80 1.22
N VAL A 74 -7.58 -1.38 2.31
CA VAL A 74 -8.25 -2.49 3.02
C VAL A 74 -9.44 -1.97 3.82
N ALA A 75 -9.26 -0.85 4.52
CA ALA A 75 -10.33 -0.21 5.28
C ALA A 75 -11.49 0.24 4.37
N GLU A 76 -11.19 0.75 3.17
CA GLU A 76 -12.19 1.08 2.17
C GLU A 76 -12.96 -0.16 1.71
N LEU A 77 -12.25 -1.26 1.38
CA LEU A 77 -12.91 -2.53 0.99
C LEU A 77 -13.82 -3.05 2.10
N ILE A 78 -13.40 -3.00 3.37
CA ILE A 78 -14.25 -3.38 4.50
C ILE A 78 -15.54 -2.52 4.53
N THR A 79 -15.39 -1.21 4.32
CA THR A 79 -16.53 -0.28 4.29
C THR A 79 -17.48 -0.62 3.16
N VAL A 80 -16.99 -0.89 1.98
CA VAL A 80 -17.77 -1.30 0.80
C VAL A 80 -18.48 -2.61 1.06
N LEU A 81 -17.79 -3.64 1.54
CA LEU A 81 -18.37 -4.95 1.80
C LEU A 81 -19.46 -4.89 2.89
N ARG A 82 -19.23 -4.12 3.96
CA ARG A 82 -20.25 -3.89 4.99
C ARG A 82 -21.51 -3.22 4.41
N ALA A 83 -21.33 -2.22 3.56
CA ALA A 83 -22.43 -1.54 2.89
C ALA A 83 -23.20 -2.48 1.92
N MET A 84 -22.53 -3.52 1.39
CA MET A 84 -23.14 -4.58 0.60
C MET A 84 -23.87 -5.64 1.46
N GLY A 85 -23.74 -5.59 2.78
CA GLY A 85 -24.40 -6.52 3.72
C GLY A 85 -23.47 -7.55 4.34
N ALA A 86 -22.14 -7.45 4.13
CA ALA A 86 -21.17 -8.33 4.79
C ALA A 86 -21.11 -8.05 6.31
N GLN A 87 -20.92 -9.11 7.08
CA GLN A 87 -20.76 -9.06 8.52
C GLN A 87 -19.28 -9.20 8.86
N ILE A 88 -18.60 -8.07 9.05
CA ILE A 88 -17.16 -7.99 9.31
C ILE A 88 -16.97 -7.23 10.62
N GLU A 89 -16.28 -7.83 11.57
CA GLU A 89 -15.83 -7.19 12.81
C GLU A 89 -14.33 -6.92 12.72
N GLN A 90 -13.90 -5.76 13.14
CA GLN A 90 -12.50 -5.40 13.22
C GLN A 90 -12.09 -5.42 14.69
N ALA A 91 -11.57 -6.58 15.15
CA ALA A 91 -11.17 -6.78 16.53
C ALA A 91 -9.91 -5.95 16.89
N SER A 92 -9.03 -5.74 15.92
CA SER A 92 -7.92 -4.79 15.98
C SER A 92 -7.56 -4.31 14.56
N ALA A 93 -6.52 -3.47 14.42
CA ALA A 93 -6.04 -3.02 13.11
C ALA A 93 -5.64 -4.18 12.18
N GLU A 94 -5.14 -5.27 12.77
CA GLU A 94 -4.58 -6.42 12.07
C GLU A 94 -5.39 -7.71 12.25
N HIS A 95 -6.57 -7.64 12.91
CA HIS A 95 -7.41 -8.80 13.18
C HIS A 95 -8.86 -8.53 12.76
N LEU A 96 -9.32 -9.31 11.77
CA LEU A 96 -10.67 -9.24 11.22
C LEU A 96 -11.42 -10.54 11.54
N VAL A 97 -12.68 -10.42 11.93
CA VAL A 97 -13.61 -11.55 12.10
C VAL A 97 -14.74 -11.36 11.10
N VAL A 98 -14.94 -12.35 10.24
CA VAL A 98 -15.90 -12.30 9.13
C VAL A 98 -16.92 -13.41 9.29
N HIS A 99 -18.17 -13.05 9.45
CA HIS A 99 -19.29 -14.00 9.45
C HIS A 99 -19.85 -14.08 8.04
N GLY A 100 -19.77 -15.26 7.43
CA GLY A 100 -20.21 -15.47 6.07
C GLY A 100 -21.71 -15.25 5.91
N VAL A 101 -22.09 -14.58 4.82
CA VAL A 101 -23.50 -14.33 4.46
C VAL A 101 -23.86 -15.09 3.18
N THR A 102 -25.14 -15.29 2.94
CA THR A 102 -25.64 -16.03 1.78
C THR A 102 -25.56 -15.24 0.48
N SER A 103 -25.61 -13.91 0.57
CA SER A 103 -25.57 -13.01 -0.58
C SER A 103 -25.16 -11.60 -0.16
N LEU A 104 -24.66 -10.84 -1.11
CA LEU A 104 -24.37 -9.42 -0.99
C LEU A 104 -25.30 -8.64 -1.92
N SER A 105 -25.64 -7.42 -1.54
CA SER A 105 -26.40 -6.48 -2.38
C SER A 105 -25.47 -5.55 -3.16
N GLY A 106 -25.94 -5.02 -4.29
CA GLY A 106 -25.23 -3.98 -5.03
C GLY A 106 -25.28 -2.65 -4.28
N LEU A 107 -24.28 -1.81 -4.50
CA LEU A 107 -24.26 -0.44 -3.99
C LEU A 107 -23.67 0.53 -5.03
N ARG A 108 -23.86 1.83 -4.77
CA ARG A 108 -23.07 2.88 -5.41
C ARG A 108 -22.05 3.38 -4.40
N HIS A 109 -20.80 3.39 -4.79
CA HIS A 109 -19.68 3.82 -3.96
C HIS A 109 -18.83 4.83 -4.72
N PHE A 110 -18.35 5.85 -4.03
CA PHE A 110 -17.35 6.77 -4.56
C PHE A 110 -15.99 6.29 -4.09
N VAL A 111 -15.19 5.77 -5.01
CA VAL A 111 -13.86 5.23 -4.71
C VAL A 111 -12.94 6.35 -4.25
N ALA A 112 -12.21 6.11 -3.17
CA ALA A 112 -11.23 7.06 -2.67
C ALA A 112 -10.12 7.36 -3.69
N GLY A 113 -9.58 8.57 -3.64
CA GLY A 113 -8.45 8.95 -4.49
C GLY A 113 -7.20 8.15 -4.15
N ASP A 114 -6.41 7.80 -5.17
CA ASP A 114 -5.16 7.05 -5.01
C ASP A 114 -4.11 7.91 -4.32
N ARG A 115 -3.76 7.55 -3.07
CA ARG A 115 -2.74 8.25 -2.28
C ARG A 115 -1.34 8.15 -2.88
N ILE A 116 -1.02 7.07 -3.60
CA ILE A 116 0.29 6.89 -4.22
C ILE A 116 0.43 7.76 -5.47
N GLU A 117 -0.62 7.85 -6.29
CA GLU A 117 -0.68 8.79 -7.40
C GLU A 117 -0.54 10.23 -6.89
N ALA A 118 -1.31 10.60 -5.86
CA ALA A 118 -1.22 11.92 -5.24
C ALA A 118 0.18 12.23 -4.71
N GLY A 119 0.77 11.31 -3.96
CA GLY A 119 2.14 11.44 -3.44
C GLY A 119 3.17 11.58 -4.55
N THR A 120 3.00 10.88 -5.66
CA THR A 120 3.87 10.96 -6.84
C THR A 120 3.82 12.36 -7.48
N LEU A 121 2.63 12.91 -7.67
CA LEU A 121 2.47 14.26 -8.23
C LEU A 121 3.01 15.35 -7.28
N LEU A 122 2.81 15.18 -5.97
CA LEU A 122 3.37 16.10 -4.96
C LEU A 122 4.90 16.01 -4.89
N ALA A 123 5.50 14.82 -5.03
CA ALA A 123 6.95 14.65 -5.12
C ALA A 123 7.52 15.33 -6.37
N ALA A 124 6.83 15.24 -7.51
CA ALA A 124 7.23 15.89 -8.76
C ALA A 124 7.28 17.42 -8.62
N ALA A 125 6.36 18.04 -7.86
CA ALA A 125 6.41 19.48 -7.56
C ALA A 125 7.71 19.89 -6.90
N ALA A 126 8.23 19.08 -5.99
CA ALA A 126 9.46 19.34 -5.26
C ALA A 126 10.73 19.28 -6.14
N MET A 127 10.68 18.57 -7.27
CA MET A 127 11.83 18.43 -8.17
C MET A 127 12.12 19.69 -8.97
N LEU A 128 11.15 20.59 -9.12
CA LEU A 128 11.29 21.81 -9.94
C LEU A 128 11.43 23.05 -9.02
N PRO A 129 12.42 23.92 -9.28
CA PRO A 129 12.47 25.24 -8.60
C PRO A 129 11.17 26.02 -8.85
N GLY A 130 10.53 26.48 -7.76
CA GLY A 130 9.23 27.15 -7.84
C GLY A 130 8.05 26.22 -8.11
N GLY A 131 8.26 24.91 -8.03
CA GLY A 131 7.19 23.93 -8.20
C GLY A 131 6.09 24.10 -7.17
N ASP A 132 4.85 24.05 -7.60
CA ASP A 132 3.65 24.26 -6.79
C ASP A 132 2.52 23.39 -7.34
N VAL A 133 2.18 22.34 -6.62
CA VAL A 133 1.12 21.38 -7.02
C VAL A 133 0.15 21.18 -5.88
N LYS A 134 -1.14 21.31 -6.20
CA LYS A 134 -2.26 20.93 -5.34
C LYS A 134 -2.99 19.74 -5.95
N VAL A 135 -3.12 18.66 -5.18
CA VAL A 135 -3.91 17.48 -5.53
C VAL A 135 -5.19 17.49 -4.70
N THR A 136 -6.32 17.25 -5.34
CA THR A 136 -7.67 17.24 -4.72
C THR A 136 -8.31 15.86 -4.86
N GLY A 137 -9.37 15.59 -4.08
CA GLY A 137 -10.09 14.32 -4.12
C GLY A 137 -9.37 13.19 -3.41
N ILE A 138 -8.54 13.50 -2.43
CA ILE A 138 -7.78 12.54 -1.63
C ILE A 138 -8.11 12.69 -0.15
N ALA A 139 -7.79 11.68 0.65
CA ALA A 139 -7.76 11.74 2.11
C ALA A 139 -6.32 12.04 2.58
N PRO A 140 -5.94 13.28 2.95
CA PRO A 140 -4.56 13.63 3.28
C PRO A 140 -3.97 12.82 4.44
N GLU A 141 -4.81 12.35 5.36
CA GLU A 141 -4.42 11.48 6.48
C GLU A 141 -3.85 10.15 6.00
N SER A 142 -4.27 9.64 4.84
CA SER A 142 -3.72 8.43 4.23
C SER A 142 -2.28 8.60 3.72
N LEU A 143 -1.85 9.84 3.55
CA LEU A 143 -0.50 10.27 3.14
C LEU A 143 0.31 10.87 4.28
N GLY A 144 -0.18 10.87 5.52
CA GLY A 144 0.39 11.64 6.62
C GLY A 144 1.91 11.53 6.73
N VAL A 145 2.45 10.31 6.80
CA VAL A 145 3.90 10.07 6.90
C VAL A 145 4.69 10.60 5.68
N VAL A 146 4.11 10.56 4.47
CA VAL A 146 4.76 11.08 3.25
C VAL A 146 4.81 12.61 3.31
N LEU A 147 3.71 13.24 3.69
CA LEU A 147 3.62 14.70 3.84
C LEU A 147 4.54 15.21 4.94
N ASP A 148 4.71 14.45 6.03
CA ASP A 148 5.64 14.77 7.11
C ASP A 148 7.09 14.69 6.60
N LYS A 149 7.42 13.68 5.78
CA LYS A 149 8.74 13.59 5.14
C LYS A 149 9.01 14.77 4.20
N PHE A 150 8.00 15.25 3.48
CA PHE A 150 8.15 16.47 2.68
C PHE A 150 8.41 17.69 3.57
N ARG A 151 7.71 17.86 4.69
CA ARG A 151 7.97 18.95 5.68
C ARG A 151 9.38 18.86 6.28
N GLU A 152 9.84 17.65 6.60
CA GLU A 152 11.19 17.42 7.15
C GLU A 152 12.29 17.90 6.19
N THR A 153 12.07 17.87 4.87
CA THR A 153 13.02 18.39 3.88
C THR A 153 13.05 19.92 3.83
N GLY A 154 12.05 20.60 4.37
CA GLY A 154 11.88 22.05 4.30
C GLY A 154 10.92 22.52 3.21
N LEU A 155 10.22 21.59 2.52
CA LEU A 155 9.15 21.94 1.60
C LEU A 155 7.93 22.49 2.33
N GLU A 156 7.24 23.43 1.69
CA GLU A 156 5.97 23.93 2.19
C GLU A 156 4.85 22.93 1.89
N VAL A 157 4.16 22.46 2.93
CA VAL A 157 3.08 21.48 2.80
C VAL A 157 1.82 21.99 3.47
N GLU A 158 0.79 22.20 2.68
CA GLU A 158 -0.55 22.56 3.14
C GLU A 158 -1.50 21.39 2.95
N VAL A 159 -2.47 21.22 3.84
CA VAL A 159 -3.51 20.20 3.74
C VAL A 159 -4.87 20.80 4.04
N GLY A 160 -5.90 20.29 3.39
CA GLY A 160 -7.29 20.58 3.65
C GLY A 160 -8.11 19.31 3.82
N PRO A 161 -9.44 19.37 3.84
CA PRO A 161 -10.27 18.21 4.09
C PRO A 161 -10.10 17.08 3.05
N ASP A 162 -9.88 17.45 1.79
CA ASP A 162 -9.82 16.55 0.64
C ASP A 162 -8.70 16.87 -0.33
N TRP A 163 -7.66 17.56 0.13
CA TRP A 163 -6.53 17.97 -0.71
C TRP A 163 -5.24 18.13 0.08
N ALA A 164 -4.13 18.01 -0.64
CA ALA A 164 -2.80 18.39 -0.18
C ALA A 164 -2.11 19.23 -1.26
N ARG A 165 -1.20 20.13 -0.83
CA ARG A 165 -0.38 20.99 -1.69
C ARG A 165 1.05 20.97 -1.23
N VAL A 166 1.97 20.86 -2.17
CA VAL A 166 3.41 20.97 -1.92
C VAL A 166 3.98 22.08 -2.79
N ARG A 167 4.79 22.95 -2.17
CA ARG A 167 5.52 24.03 -2.85
C ARG A 167 7.00 23.96 -2.51
N ARG A 168 7.82 24.21 -3.53
CA ARG A 168 9.25 24.42 -3.38
C ARG A 168 9.59 25.90 -3.59
N SER A 169 9.63 26.66 -2.53
CA SER A 169 9.99 28.11 -2.54
C SER A 169 11.50 28.34 -2.44
N ALA A 170 12.26 27.35 -1.94
CA ALA A 170 13.70 27.40 -1.74
C ALA A 170 14.36 26.07 -2.02
N GLY A 171 15.67 25.94 -1.71
CA GLY A 171 16.34 24.63 -1.63
C GLY A 171 15.75 23.77 -0.52
N PHE A 172 15.85 22.47 -0.65
CA PHE A 172 15.41 21.53 0.37
C PHE A 172 16.53 20.52 0.69
N ARG A 173 16.50 19.99 1.90
CA ARG A 173 17.58 19.16 2.44
C ARG A 173 17.30 17.67 2.31
N GLY A 174 18.37 16.88 2.25
CA GLY A 174 18.31 15.42 2.33
C GLY A 174 17.75 14.93 3.66
N LEU A 175 17.24 13.69 3.66
CA LEU A 175 16.66 13.04 4.84
C LEU A 175 16.87 11.53 4.81
N ARG A 176 16.50 10.89 5.92
CA ARG A 176 16.49 9.43 6.04
C ARG A 176 15.06 8.91 6.01
N VAL A 177 14.83 7.90 5.15
CA VAL A 177 13.54 7.22 5.01
C VAL A 177 13.72 5.73 5.23
N LYS A 178 12.75 5.09 5.88
CA LYS A 178 12.66 3.63 5.96
C LYS A 178 11.26 3.22 5.55
N THR A 179 11.14 2.30 4.60
CA THR A 179 9.84 1.75 4.25
C THR A 179 9.34 0.82 5.36
N ALA A 180 8.06 0.88 5.62
CA ALA A 180 7.37 0.05 6.61
C ALA A 180 5.89 -0.13 6.22
N PRO A 181 5.21 -1.19 6.71
CA PRO A 181 3.77 -1.32 6.57
C PRO A 181 3.03 -0.09 7.11
N PHE A 182 1.83 0.15 6.64
CA PHE A 182 1.00 1.25 7.13
C PHE A 182 0.82 1.18 8.67
N PRO A 183 0.92 2.31 9.39
CA PRO A 183 1.01 3.71 8.89
C PRO A 183 2.45 4.21 8.62
N GLY A 184 3.41 3.32 8.42
CA GLY A 184 4.78 3.68 8.05
C GLY A 184 4.89 4.22 6.62
N PHE A 185 6.14 4.53 6.22
CA PHE A 185 6.39 5.08 4.88
C PHE A 185 6.17 4.00 3.81
N PRO A 186 5.25 4.23 2.86
CA PRO A 186 4.86 3.19 1.90
C PRO A 186 6.00 2.90 0.90
N THR A 187 6.27 1.61 0.70
CA THR A 187 7.26 1.17 -0.28
C THR A 187 6.93 1.61 -1.72
N ASP A 188 5.65 1.87 -2.03
CA ASP A 188 5.22 2.37 -3.33
C ASP A 188 5.56 3.85 -3.57
N MET A 189 5.99 4.57 -2.54
CA MET A 189 6.54 5.92 -2.64
C MET A 189 8.08 5.96 -2.59
N GLN A 190 8.73 4.80 -2.47
CA GLN A 190 10.19 4.72 -2.31
C GLN A 190 10.94 5.30 -3.51
N ALA A 191 10.56 4.94 -4.74
CA ALA A 191 11.23 5.44 -5.95
C ALA A 191 10.99 6.94 -6.16
N GLN A 192 9.79 7.43 -5.89
CA GLN A 192 9.41 8.84 -6.04
C GLN A 192 10.16 9.74 -5.05
N ILE A 193 10.23 9.33 -3.77
CA ILE A 193 10.99 10.08 -2.78
C ILE A 193 12.48 10.05 -3.11
N MET A 194 13.01 8.94 -3.62
CA MET A 194 14.40 8.85 -4.06
C MET A 194 14.68 9.82 -5.20
N ALA A 195 13.86 9.81 -6.24
CA ALA A 195 14.00 10.74 -7.37
C ALA A 195 13.96 12.20 -6.89
N MET A 196 13.01 12.53 -6.02
CA MET A 196 12.94 13.88 -5.41
C MET A 196 14.23 14.24 -4.67
N LEU A 197 14.73 13.32 -3.84
CA LEU A 197 15.92 13.57 -3.00
C LEU A 197 17.22 13.67 -3.80
N THR A 198 17.27 13.28 -5.08
CA THR A 198 18.42 13.56 -5.94
C THR A 198 18.64 15.06 -6.18
N GLN A 199 17.63 15.88 -5.90
CA GLN A 199 17.67 17.34 -6.01
C GLN A 199 17.87 18.05 -4.66
N ALA A 200 18.02 17.29 -3.57
CA ALA A 200 18.16 17.81 -2.22
C ALA A 200 19.59 18.17 -1.90
N ASP A 201 19.78 19.17 -1.03
CA ASP A 201 21.10 19.51 -0.50
C ASP A 201 21.52 18.48 0.57
N GLY A 202 22.74 17.97 0.47
CA GLY A 202 23.31 17.01 1.41
C GLY A 202 23.01 15.56 1.06
N VAL A 203 23.21 14.66 2.01
CA VAL A 203 23.10 13.22 1.83
C VAL A 203 21.74 12.73 2.31
N SER A 204 21.10 11.90 1.50
CA SER A 204 19.87 11.17 1.87
C SER A 204 20.18 9.67 2.01
N ALA A 205 19.38 8.96 2.78
CA ALA A 205 19.46 7.50 2.87
C ALA A 205 18.03 6.90 2.88
N ILE A 206 17.82 5.93 2.01
CA ILE A 206 16.53 5.25 1.89
C ILE A 206 16.74 3.76 2.12
N SER A 207 16.13 3.21 3.17
CA SER A 207 16.18 1.80 3.49
C SER A 207 14.86 1.12 3.10
N GLU A 208 14.93 0.11 2.25
CA GLU A 208 13.80 -0.70 1.81
C GLU A 208 13.70 -1.96 2.67
N ASN A 209 12.60 -2.07 3.44
CA ASN A 209 12.41 -3.17 4.38
C ASN A 209 11.21 -4.07 4.02
N ILE A 210 10.45 -3.74 2.98
CA ILE A 210 9.24 -4.47 2.59
C ILE A 210 9.55 -5.49 1.49
N PHE A 211 10.27 -5.06 0.44
CA PHE A 211 10.58 -5.90 -0.69
C PHE A 211 12.09 -6.01 -0.93
N GLU A 212 12.52 -7.20 -1.32
CA GLU A 212 13.88 -7.41 -1.80
C GLU A 212 14.03 -6.85 -3.22
N ASN A 213 15.25 -6.44 -3.56
CA ASN A 213 15.64 -6.00 -4.91
C ASN A 213 14.76 -4.86 -5.49
N ARG A 214 14.28 -3.94 -4.66
CA ARG A 214 13.41 -2.85 -5.11
C ARG A 214 14.15 -1.57 -5.52
N PHE A 215 15.46 -1.65 -5.79
CA PHE A 215 16.28 -0.53 -6.29
C PHE A 215 16.57 -0.61 -7.79
N MET A 216 15.76 -1.32 -8.56
CA MET A 216 15.95 -1.49 -10.01
C MET A 216 15.93 -0.17 -10.81
N HIS A 217 15.35 0.89 -10.26
CA HIS A 217 15.32 2.23 -10.85
C HIS A 217 16.61 3.03 -10.61
N VAL A 218 17.44 2.64 -9.64
CA VAL A 218 18.67 3.37 -9.29
C VAL A 218 19.65 3.45 -10.46
N PRO A 219 19.95 2.38 -11.19
CA PRO A 219 20.80 2.47 -12.37
C PRO A 219 20.31 3.50 -13.40
N GLU A 220 19.00 3.66 -13.55
CA GLU A 220 18.44 4.65 -14.47
C GLU A 220 18.57 6.08 -13.93
N LEU A 221 18.40 6.29 -12.62
CA LEU A 221 18.68 7.58 -12.00
C LEU A 221 20.17 7.97 -12.16
N VAL A 222 21.10 7.02 -11.97
CA VAL A 222 22.52 7.24 -12.17
C VAL A 222 22.83 7.60 -13.63
N ARG A 223 22.19 6.95 -14.60
CA ARG A 223 22.31 7.32 -16.04
C ARG A 223 21.78 8.73 -16.34
N LEU A 224 20.83 9.23 -15.56
CA LEU A 224 20.35 10.60 -15.62
C LEU A 224 21.23 11.60 -14.86
N GLY A 225 22.32 11.14 -14.25
CA GLY A 225 23.31 11.97 -13.56
C GLY A 225 23.13 12.05 -12.03
N ALA A 226 22.28 11.23 -11.44
CA ALA A 226 22.14 11.17 -9.98
C ALA A 226 23.37 10.47 -9.36
N ASP A 227 23.82 10.97 -8.21
CA ASP A 227 24.86 10.34 -7.38
C ASP A 227 24.19 9.45 -6.34
N VAL A 228 24.04 8.16 -6.63
CA VAL A 228 23.36 7.19 -5.79
C VAL A 228 24.17 5.90 -5.70
N GLU A 229 24.42 5.46 -4.48
CA GLU A 229 25.06 4.18 -4.17
C GLU A 229 24.08 3.26 -3.45
N ILE A 230 24.19 1.95 -3.71
CA ILE A 230 23.38 0.92 -3.03
C ILE A 230 24.30 0.11 -2.12
N ASP A 231 23.92 0.02 -0.85
CA ASP A 231 24.56 -0.87 0.13
C ASP A 231 23.47 -1.74 0.79
N GLY A 232 23.41 -3.00 0.38
CA GLY A 232 22.41 -3.96 0.85
C GLY A 232 20.97 -3.48 0.63
N LYS A 233 20.28 -3.16 1.72
CA LYS A 233 18.89 -2.68 1.74
C LYS A 233 18.77 -1.15 1.74
N THR A 234 19.85 -0.43 1.56
CA THR A 234 19.88 1.03 1.66
C THR A 234 20.53 1.64 0.42
N ALA A 235 19.94 2.69 -0.09
CA ALA A 235 20.50 3.55 -1.11
C ALA A 235 20.70 4.96 -0.54
#